data_67bcaa51a0a7fb35445a8bff4dc1e1a6
#
_entry.id   67bcaa51a0a7fb35445a8bff4dc1e1a6
#
_cell.length_a   1.000
_cell.length_b   1.000
_cell.length_c   1.000
_cell.angle_alpha   90.00
_cell.angle_beta   90.00
_cell.angle_gamma   90.00
#
_symmetry.space_group_name_H-M   'P 1'
#
loop_
_entity.id
_entity.type
_entity.pdbx_description
1 polymer ?
#
loop_
_entity_poly.entity_id
_entity_poly.type
_entity_poly.pdbx_seq_one_letter_code
_entity_poly.pdbx_strand_id
1 'polypeptide(L)'
;IQIIHRIGVRAERKIEKDDLLNTQNELGGGTICFSVLAQGMLSEKYIDGIPEDSRAMKKEIVFLKPENITQELRNNLKKLKEIAELREQSLSQMAIAWALRDEKMTSVLIGASKVTQIRENLKALENLNFSKEELEKIDEILR
;
A
#
# COMPACT_ATOMS: atom_id res chain seq x y z
N ILE A 1 16.26 -0.64 9.54
CA ILE A 1 16.28 -0.79 8.08
C ILE A 1 15.09 -0.08 7.47
N GLN A 2 15.30 0.63 6.37
CA GLN A 2 14.26 1.31 5.62
C GLN A 2 14.06 0.60 4.27
N ILE A 3 12.82 0.25 3.95
CA ILE A 3 12.46 -0.51 2.76
C ILE A 3 11.23 0.05 2.07
N ILE A 4 11.09 -0.23 0.79
CA ILE A 4 9.85 -0.01 0.04
C ILE A 4 8.99 -1.27 0.20
N HIS A 5 7.84 -1.12 0.84
CA HIS A 5 6.88 -2.19 1.01
C HIS A 5 5.50 -1.69 0.66
N ARG A 6 4.90 -2.26 -0.38
CA ARG A 6 3.62 -1.81 -0.90
C ARG A 6 2.78 -2.94 -1.46
N ILE A 7 1.48 -2.85 -1.22
CA ILE A 7 0.48 -3.68 -1.86
C ILE A 7 0.27 -3.18 -3.30
N GLY A 8 0.19 -4.05 -4.25
CA GLY A 8 -0.57 -3.80 -5.48
C GLY A 8 0.13 -3.17 -6.68
N VAL A 9 1.45 -3.08 -6.80
CA VAL A 9 2.01 -2.55 -8.06
C VAL A 9 3.09 -3.42 -8.69
N ARG A 10 3.79 -4.17 -7.93
CA ARG A 10 4.62 -5.34 -8.30
C ARG A 10 5.04 -5.97 -6.99
N ALA A 11 4.55 -7.16 -6.75
CA ALA A 11 4.83 -7.91 -5.53
C ALA A 11 6.25 -8.50 -5.57
N GLU A 12 7.26 -7.68 -5.79
CA GLU A 12 8.60 -8.07 -5.37
C GLU A 12 8.64 -8.02 -3.84
N ARG A 13 8.05 -9.03 -3.21
CA ARG A 13 8.08 -9.25 -1.76
C ARG A 13 9.46 -9.77 -1.35
N LYS A 14 10.52 -9.12 -1.80
CA LYS A 14 11.89 -9.55 -1.49
C LYS A 14 12.12 -9.63 0.01
N ILE A 15 11.56 -8.68 0.75
CA ILE A 15 11.70 -8.64 2.20
C ILE A 15 11.14 -9.89 2.90
N GLU A 16 10.05 -10.46 2.37
CA GLU A 16 9.44 -11.67 2.90
C GLU A 16 10.16 -12.93 2.39
N LYS A 17 10.55 -12.92 1.11
CA LYS A 17 11.22 -14.05 0.47
C LYS A 17 12.67 -14.24 0.94
N ASP A 18 13.35 -13.13 1.21
CA ASP A 18 14.76 -13.13 1.61
C ASP A 18 14.93 -13.20 3.14
N ASP A 19 13.85 -13.50 3.87
CA ASP A 19 13.82 -13.63 5.35
C ASP A 19 14.37 -12.40 6.11
N LEU A 20 14.35 -11.24 5.47
CA LEU A 20 14.96 -10.03 5.99
C LEU A 20 14.30 -9.54 7.29
N LEU A 21 12.96 -9.66 7.40
CA LEU A 21 12.23 -9.25 8.60
C LEU A 21 12.62 -10.11 9.82
N ASN A 22 12.73 -11.42 9.63
CA ASN A 22 13.14 -12.33 10.69
C ASN A 22 14.57 -12.04 11.14
N THR A 23 15.50 -11.99 10.20
CA THR A 23 16.91 -11.68 10.50
C THR A 23 17.06 -10.36 11.24
N GLN A 24 16.35 -9.31 10.79
CA GLN A 24 16.40 -7.99 11.43
C GLN A 24 15.85 -8.02 12.86
N ASN A 25 14.75 -8.74 13.06
CA ASN A 25 14.14 -8.89 14.38
C ASN A 25 15.05 -9.68 15.36
N GLU A 26 15.67 -10.76 14.91
CA GLU A 26 16.63 -11.57 15.71
C GLU A 26 17.84 -10.75 16.15
N LEU A 27 18.28 -9.79 15.32
CA LEU A 27 19.36 -8.87 15.64
C LEU A 27 18.92 -7.69 16.53
N GLY A 28 17.66 -7.66 16.98
CA GLY A 28 17.11 -6.59 17.82
C GLY A 28 16.91 -5.26 17.07
N GLY A 29 16.88 -5.28 15.75
CA GLY A 29 16.68 -4.11 14.92
C GLY A 29 15.21 -3.84 14.60
N GLY A 30 14.85 -2.57 14.36
CA GLY A 30 13.54 -2.17 13.85
C GLY A 30 13.53 -2.02 12.33
N THR A 31 12.37 -2.25 11.73
CA THR A 31 12.14 -2.10 10.27
C THR A 31 11.14 -1.00 10.00
N ILE A 32 11.51 -0.05 9.12
CA ILE A 32 10.64 1.04 8.68
C ILE A 32 10.46 0.92 7.17
N CYS A 33 9.21 0.93 6.71
CA CYS A 33 8.93 0.97 5.29
C CYS A 33 8.35 2.32 4.83
N PHE A 34 8.49 2.60 3.54
CA PHE A 34 8.00 3.83 2.93
C PHE A 34 7.35 3.53 1.57
N SER A 35 6.72 4.54 0.98
CA SER A 35 5.98 4.41 -0.29
C SER A 35 4.82 3.40 -0.25
N VAL A 36 4.27 3.12 0.93
CA VAL A 36 3.19 2.13 1.13
C VAL A 36 1.94 2.43 0.32
N LEU A 37 1.69 3.69 -0.02
CA LEU A 37 0.58 4.12 -0.88
C LEU A 37 0.96 4.24 -2.37
N ALA A 38 2.15 3.78 -2.76
CA ALA A 38 2.63 3.83 -4.14
C ALA A 38 2.44 5.23 -4.78
N GLN A 39 2.85 6.28 -4.07
CA GLN A 39 2.70 7.68 -4.46
C GLN A 39 1.24 8.15 -4.65
N GLY A 40 0.30 7.50 -3.97
CA GLY A 40 -1.13 7.78 -4.04
C GLY A 40 -1.86 6.90 -5.05
N MET A 41 -1.19 5.97 -5.72
CA MET A 41 -1.83 5.00 -6.62
C MET A 41 -2.80 4.08 -5.86
N LEU A 42 -2.47 3.72 -4.62
CA LEU A 42 -3.34 2.96 -3.71
C LEU A 42 -4.35 3.86 -2.96
N SER A 43 -4.73 4.96 -3.58
CA SER A 43 -5.92 5.73 -3.25
C SER A 43 -6.98 5.49 -4.33
N GLU A 44 -8.24 5.73 -4.00
CA GLU A 44 -9.34 5.48 -4.93
C GLU A 44 -9.38 6.41 -6.15
N LYS A 45 -8.52 7.44 -6.19
CA LYS A 45 -8.52 8.48 -7.23
C LYS A 45 -8.30 7.95 -8.64
N TYR A 46 -7.58 6.84 -8.81
CA TYR A 46 -7.19 6.32 -10.12
C TYR A 46 -8.06 5.17 -10.60
N ILE A 47 -9.07 4.78 -9.84
CA ILE A 47 -9.96 3.66 -10.18
C ILE A 47 -10.76 3.96 -11.44
N ASP A 48 -11.38 5.15 -11.52
CA ASP A 48 -12.28 5.51 -12.63
C ASP A 48 -11.60 6.37 -13.70
N GLY A 49 -10.33 6.73 -13.51
CA GLY A 49 -9.58 7.55 -14.46
C GLY A 49 -8.37 8.21 -13.84
N ILE A 50 -7.76 9.13 -14.57
CA ILE A 50 -6.62 9.92 -14.09
C ILE A 50 -7.11 11.37 -13.96
N PRO A 51 -7.32 11.88 -12.72
CA PRO A 51 -7.73 13.27 -12.54
C PRO A 51 -6.66 14.24 -13.05
N GLU A 52 -7.08 15.33 -13.68
CA GLU A 52 -6.17 16.34 -14.28
C GLU A 52 -5.26 17.00 -13.25
N ASP A 53 -5.75 17.17 -12.01
CA ASP A 53 -5.00 17.74 -10.88
C ASP A 53 -4.17 16.70 -10.14
N SER A 54 -4.18 15.46 -10.59
CA SER A 54 -3.51 14.34 -9.92
C SER A 54 -1.98 14.42 -10.04
N ARG A 55 -1.34 13.69 -9.14
CA ARG A 55 0.11 13.58 -9.12
C ARG A 55 0.69 12.98 -10.41
N ALA A 56 -0.06 12.07 -11.05
CA ALA A 56 0.33 11.43 -12.30
C ALA A 56 0.43 12.41 -13.49
N MET A 57 -0.32 13.52 -13.45
CA MET A 57 -0.33 14.54 -14.50
C MET A 57 0.75 15.61 -14.30
N LYS A 58 1.45 15.63 -13.18
CA LYS A 58 2.50 16.62 -12.90
C LYS A 58 3.81 16.21 -13.57
N LYS A 59 4.37 17.10 -14.39
CA LYS A 59 5.60 16.86 -15.17
C LYS A 59 6.83 16.59 -14.27
N GLU A 60 6.88 17.20 -13.10
CA GLU A 60 7.96 17.09 -12.13
C GLU A 60 8.00 15.72 -11.42
N ILE A 61 6.92 14.95 -11.49
CA ILE A 61 6.84 13.64 -10.85
C ILE A 61 7.38 12.57 -11.80
N VAL A 62 8.52 12.00 -11.42
CA VAL A 62 9.24 11.02 -12.26
C VAL A 62 8.67 9.60 -12.11
N PHE A 63 8.21 9.23 -10.90
CA PHE A 63 7.90 7.85 -10.54
C PHE A 63 6.44 7.43 -10.76
N LEU A 64 5.54 8.37 -11.05
CA LEU A 64 4.14 8.08 -11.35
C LEU A 64 3.73 8.87 -12.60
N LYS A 65 3.58 8.17 -13.69
CA LYS A 65 3.19 8.71 -14.99
C LYS A 65 1.82 8.16 -15.41
N PRO A 66 1.06 8.86 -16.28
CA PRO A 66 -0.22 8.36 -16.79
C PRO A 66 -0.12 6.96 -17.40
N GLU A 67 0.96 6.68 -18.13
CA GLU A 67 1.20 5.37 -18.75
C GLU A 67 1.38 4.21 -17.75
N ASN A 68 1.70 4.53 -16.49
CA ASN A 68 1.78 3.52 -15.43
C ASN A 68 0.40 3.12 -14.90
N ILE A 69 -0.65 3.89 -15.21
CA ILE A 69 -2.02 3.64 -14.73
C ILE A 69 -2.79 2.92 -15.84
N THR A 70 -2.41 1.67 -16.06
CA THR A 70 -3.02 0.81 -17.08
C THR A 70 -4.46 0.41 -16.71
N GLN A 71 -5.22 -0.08 -17.69
CA GLN A 71 -6.56 -0.63 -17.43
C GLN A 71 -6.49 -1.85 -16.49
N GLU A 72 -5.47 -2.70 -16.65
CA GLU A 72 -5.24 -3.84 -15.77
C GLU A 72 -5.03 -3.39 -14.31
N LEU A 73 -4.15 -2.40 -14.10
CA LEU A 73 -3.94 -1.82 -12.77
C LEU A 73 -5.25 -1.29 -12.17
N ARG A 74 -6.05 -0.55 -12.95
CA ARG A 74 -7.34 -0.03 -12.48
C ARG A 74 -8.31 -1.15 -12.09
N ASN A 75 -8.34 -2.24 -12.86
CA ASN A 75 -9.13 -3.41 -12.51
C ASN A 75 -8.66 -4.05 -11.19
N ASN A 76 -7.35 -4.15 -10.99
CA ASN A 76 -6.78 -4.65 -9.74
C ASN A 76 -7.11 -3.73 -8.55
N LEU A 77 -7.04 -2.40 -8.74
CA LEU A 77 -7.43 -1.43 -7.70
C LEU A 77 -8.91 -1.57 -7.32
N LYS A 78 -9.81 -1.83 -8.29
CA LYS A 78 -11.23 -2.09 -8.01
C LYS A 78 -11.42 -3.33 -7.12
N LYS A 79 -10.78 -4.44 -7.48
CA LYS A 79 -10.84 -5.68 -6.70
C LYS A 79 -10.26 -5.51 -5.29
N LEU A 80 -9.15 -4.79 -5.17
CA LEU A 80 -8.56 -4.48 -3.87
C LEU A 80 -9.47 -3.58 -3.03
N LYS A 81 -10.16 -2.62 -3.67
CA LYS A 81 -11.14 -1.78 -2.99
C LYS A 81 -12.30 -2.60 -2.42
N GLU A 82 -12.81 -3.59 -3.16
CA GLU A 82 -13.86 -4.49 -2.66
C GLU A 82 -13.44 -5.21 -1.38
N ILE A 83 -12.18 -5.67 -1.31
CA ILE A 83 -11.64 -6.28 -0.08
C ILE A 83 -11.57 -5.23 1.05
N ALA A 84 -11.10 -4.02 0.74
CA ALA A 84 -11.01 -2.95 1.73
C ALA A 84 -12.39 -2.57 2.31
N GLU A 85 -13.42 -2.49 1.48
CA GLU A 85 -14.80 -2.21 1.89
C GLU A 85 -15.36 -3.29 2.84
N LEU A 86 -15.09 -4.58 2.57
CA LEU A 86 -15.45 -5.68 3.48
C LEU A 86 -14.77 -5.58 4.85
N ARG A 87 -13.62 -4.91 4.91
CA ARG A 87 -12.87 -4.64 6.13
C ARG A 87 -13.25 -3.33 6.82
N GLU A 88 -14.24 -2.62 6.27
CA GLU A 88 -14.64 -1.26 6.71
C GLU A 88 -13.47 -0.26 6.62
N GLN A 89 -12.57 -0.44 5.67
CA GLN A 89 -11.40 0.40 5.42
C GLN A 89 -11.46 1.02 4.02
N SER A 90 -10.87 2.20 3.85
CA SER A 90 -10.53 2.68 2.52
C SER A 90 -9.36 1.86 1.94
N LEU A 91 -9.17 1.91 0.63
CA LEU A 91 -8.04 1.25 -0.04
C LEU A 91 -6.69 1.70 0.54
N SER A 92 -6.55 3.00 0.87
CA SER A 92 -5.34 3.54 1.49
C SER A 92 -5.13 3.00 2.91
N GLN A 93 -6.19 2.88 3.71
CA GLN A 93 -6.13 2.33 5.05
C GLN A 93 -5.73 0.85 5.01
N MET A 94 -6.37 0.06 4.14
CA MET A 94 -6.01 -1.34 3.95
C MET A 94 -4.56 -1.50 3.49
N ALA A 95 -4.06 -0.65 2.59
CA ALA A 95 -2.66 -0.71 2.16
C ALA A 95 -1.65 -0.43 3.28
N ILE A 96 -1.98 0.52 4.17
CA ILE A 96 -1.16 0.81 5.37
C ILE A 96 -1.24 -0.36 6.36
N ALA A 97 -2.45 -0.87 6.64
CA ALA A 97 -2.65 -2.02 7.51
C ALA A 97 -1.90 -3.26 7.00
N TRP A 98 -1.98 -3.50 5.68
CA TRP A 98 -1.26 -4.62 5.06
C TRP A 98 0.27 -4.50 5.23
N ALA A 99 0.82 -3.30 5.13
CA ALA A 99 2.24 -3.08 5.36
C ALA A 99 2.65 -3.32 6.82
N LEU A 100 1.74 -3.07 7.77
CA LEU A 100 1.95 -3.24 9.21
C LEU A 100 1.49 -4.58 9.77
N ARG A 101 0.97 -5.51 8.94
CA ARG A 101 0.37 -6.77 9.39
C ARG A 101 1.34 -7.74 10.08
N ASP A 102 2.62 -7.61 9.82
CA ASP A 102 3.68 -8.38 10.48
C ASP A 102 4.24 -7.56 11.65
N GLU A 103 4.23 -8.12 12.85
CA GLU A 103 4.69 -7.48 14.10
C GLU A 103 6.16 -7.03 14.02
N LYS A 104 6.96 -7.62 13.14
CA LYS A 104 8.35 -7.24 12.88
C LYS A 104 8.48 -5.95 12.07
N MET A 105 7.38 -5.47 11.47
CA MET A 105 7.32 -4.17 10.83
C MET A 105 7.07 -3.08 11.87
N THR A 106 8.12 -2.36 12.24
CA THR A 106 8.06 -1.38 13.34
C THR A 106 7.23 -0.15 12.99
N SER A 107 7.32 0.35 11.74
CA SER A 107 6.66 1.59 11.36
C SER A 107 6.53 1.75 9.85
N VAL A 108 5.57 2.57 9.43
CA VAL A 108 5.42 3.02 8.03
C VAL A 108 5.55 4.53 7.94
N LEU A 109 6.23 5.01 6.90
CA LEU A 109 6.30 6.42 6.57
C LEU A 109 5.22 6.75 5.55
N ILE A 110 4.35 7.68 5.91
CA ILE A 110 3.30 8.20 5.04
C ILE A 110 3.55 9.68 4.72
N GLY A 111 3.23 10.08 3.49
CA GLY A 111 3.19 11.48 3.09
C GLY A 111 1.74 11.96 3.01
N ALA A 112 1.48 13.17 3.49
CA ALA A 112 0.17 13.80 3.38
C ALA A 112 0.32 15.28 3.04
N SER A 113 -0.58 15.81 2.22
CA SER A 113 -0.66 17.22 1.87
C SER A 113 -1.77 17.97 2.63
N LYS A 114 -2.61 17.23 3.36
CA LYS A 114 -3.73 17.77 4.15
C LYS A 114 -3.84 17.03 5.48
N VAL A 115 -4.24 17.75 6.52
CA VAL A 115 -4.46 17.16 7.87
C VAL A 115 -5.52 16.05 7.84
N THR A 116 -6.56 16.20 7.02
CA THR A 116 -7.59 15.18 6.84
C THR A 116 -7.02 13.84 6.36
N GLN A 117 -6.04 13.86 5.47
CA GLN A 117 -5.37 12.63 5.00
C GLN A 117 -4.61 11.92 6.13
N ILE A 118 -3.97 12.68 7.03
CA ILE A 118 -3.28 12.09 8.18
C ILE A 118 -4.31 11.39 9.08
N ARG A 119 -5.41 12.07 9.40
CA ARG A 119 -6.47 11.52 10.26
C ARG A 119 -7.09 10.25 9.65
N GLU A 120 -7.38 10.27 8.36
CA GLU A 120 -7.93 9.10 7.67
C GLU A 120 -6.92 7.94 7.61
N ASN A 121 -5.65 8.22 7.34
CA ASN A 121 -4.63 7.18 7.31
C ASN A 121 -4.38 6.54 8.68
N LEU A 122 -4.52 7.29 9.78
CA LEU A 122 -4.38 6.75 11.13
C LEU A 122 -5.45 5.72 11.48
N LYS A 123 -6.63 5.78 10.88
CA LYS A 123 -7.68 4.76 11.07
C LYS A 123 -7.26 3.37 10.57
N ALA A 124 -6.21 3.28 9.76
CA ALA A 124 -5.63 1.98 9.38
C ALA A 124 -5.23 1.14 10.60
N LEU A 125 -4.86 1.80 11.71
CA LEU A 125 -4.43 1.14 12.94
C LEU A 125 -5.57 0.45 13.70
N GLU A 126 -6.82 0.77 13.36
CA GLU A 126 -8.00 0.18 14.00
C GLU A 126 -8.24 -1.28 13.56
N ASN A 127 -7.70 -1.69 12.39
CA ASN A 127 -7.81 -3.05 11.88
C ASN A 127 -6.56 -3.46 11.10
N LEU A 128 -5.56 -3.99 11.81
CA LEU A 128 -4.29 -4.49 11.23
C LEU A 128 -4.34 -6.00 10.89
N ASN A 129 -5.31 -6.73 11.41
CA ASN A 129 -5.40 -8.17 11.23
C ASN A 129 -5.97 -8.51 9.85
N PHE A 130 -5.35 -9.48 9.19
CA PHE A 130 -5.83 -10.05 7.93
C PHE A 130 -6.12 -11.53 8.13
N SER A 131 -7.24 -11.99 7.61
CA SER A 131 -7.50 -13.41 7.50
C SER A 131 -6.61 -14.04 6.41
N LYS A 132 -6.45 -15.34 6.47
CA LYS A 132 -5.71 -16.08 5.45
C LYS A 132 -6.35 -15.91 4.07
N GLU A 133 -7.69 -15.96 4.03
CA GLU A 133 -8.48 -15.81 2.81
C GLU A 133 -8.34 -14.41 2.19
N GLU A 134 -8.26 -13.36 3.03
CA GLU A 134 -8.00 -11.99 2.55
C GLU A 134 -6.62 -11.88 1.91
N LEU A 135 -5.59 -12.42 2.56
CA LEU A 135 -4.22 -12.41 2.03
C LEU A 135 -4.11 -13.21 0.73
N GLU A 136 -4.73 -14.38 0.65
CA GLU A 136 -4.77 -15.19 -0.57
C GLU A 136 -5.43 -14.45 -1.73
N LYS A 137 -6.59 -13.82 -1.50
CA LYS A 137 -7.27 -12.99 -2.51
C LYS A 137 -6.42 -11.80 -2.97
N ILE A 138 -5.77 -11.11 -2.03
CA ILE A 138 -4.84 -10.02 -2.37
C ILE A 138 -3.71 -10.55 -3.26
N ASP A 139 -3.14 -11.69 -2.93
CA ASP A 139 -2.07 -12.32 -3.68
C ASP A 139 -2.49 -12.74 -5.09
N GLU A 140 -3.70 -13.24 -5.24
CA GLU A 140 -4.28 -13.59 -6.55
C GLU A 140 -4.47 -12.36 -7.44
N ILE A 141 -4.93 -11.24 -6.89
CA ILE A 141 -5.11 -9.99 -7.63
C ILE A 141 -3.77 -9.44 -8.12
N LEU A 142 -2.68 -9.69 -7.38
CA LEU A 142 -1.36 -9.10 -7.62
C LEU A 142 -0.40 -9.99 -8.44
N ARG A 143 -0.82 -11.18 -8.81
CA ARG A 143 -0.07 -12.08 -9.69
C ARG A 143 -0.19 -11.66 -11.14
#